data_decbd0d0ab6425279113185d0096b84d
#
_entry.id   decbd0d0ab6425279113185d0096b84d
#
_cell.length_a   1.000
_cell.length_b   1.000
_cell.length_c   1.000
_cell.angle_alpha   90.00
_cell.angle_beta   90.00
_cell.angle_gamma   90.00
#
_symmetry.space_group_name_H-M   'P 1'
#
loop_
_entity.id
_entity.type
_entity.pdbx_description
1 polymer ?
#
loop_
_entity_poly.entity_id
_entity_poly.type
_entity_poly.pdbx_seq_one_letter_code
_entity_poly.pdbx_strand_id
1 'polypeptide(L)'
;ACCVPIMLYDVDLAKKEFIQIRIETILSGLDLNEASWLDLCIMCGTDFNDNIPRVGPITSYNYIKQYKTIEAIGEHVTKVNNKTKEKTKLDISMLAHERTRNLFSCSTVPDKLVQGSKPDIEKIKQRISEKNFNMSIFNTIKCRLGVSVFEYID
;
A
#
# COMPACT_ATOMS: atom_id res chain seq x y z
N ALA A 1 0.26 -2.28 -0.93
CA ALA A 1 -0.82 -3.28 -0.94
C ALA A 1 -1.31 -3.63 -2.35
N CYS A 2 -1.29 -2.70 -3.32
CA CYS A 2 -1.87 -2.92 -4.66
C CYS A 2 -1.21 -4.03 -5.50
N CYS A 3 0.02 -4.44 -5.17
CA CYS A 3 0.76 -5.48 -5.92
C CYS A 3 1.03 -6.73 -5.07
N VAL A 4 0.41 -6.86 -3.90
CA VAL A 4 0.62 -8.01 -3.00
C VAL A 4 -0.47 -9.06 -3.25
N PRO A 5 -0.12 -10.33 -3.57
CA PRO A 5 -1.11 -11.36 -3.87
C PRO A 5 -2.06 -11.64 -2.71
N ILE A 6 -1.54 -11.58 -1.48
CA ILE A 6 -2.32 -11.82 -0.26
C ILE A 6 -1.94 -10.75 0.77
N MET A 7 -2.93 -10.14 1.39
CA MET A 7 -2.76 -9.19 2.49
C MET A 7 -3.56 -9.67 3.70
N LEU A 8 -2.94 -9.60 4.88
CA LEU A 8 -3.64 -9.80 6.15
C LEU A 8 -4.13 -8.44 6.63
N TYR A 9 -5.40 -8.38 6.97
CA TYR A 9 -6.07 -7.19 7.46
C TYR A 9 -6.79 -7.50 8.77
N ASP A 10 -6.92 -6.48 9.63
CA ASP A 10 -7.63 -6.57 10.91
C ASP A 10 -7.19 -7.76 11.77
N VAL A 11 -5.89 -7.80 12.09
CA VAL A 11 -5.30 -8.88 12.88
C VAL A 11 -5.62 -8.69 14.37
N ASP A 12 -6.47 -9.53 14.92
CA ASP A 12 -6.77 -9.61 16.35
C ASP A 12 -5.95 -10.74 17.00
N LEU A 13 -4.83 -10.38 17.61
CA LEU A 13 -3.93 -11.37 18.25
C LEU A 13 -4.56 -12.03 19.50
N ALA A 14 -5.51 -11.37 20.15
CA ALA A 14 -6.16 -11.92 21.34
C ALA A 14 -7.14 -13.04 20.96
N LYS A 15 -7.88 -12.85 19.88
CA LYS A 15 -8.80 -13.85 19.33
C LYS A 15 -8.13 -14.83 18.38
N LYS A 16 -6.88 -14.55 17.95
CA LYS A 16 -6.16 -15.31 16.93
C LYS A 16 -6.90 -15.33 15.59
N GLU A 17 -7.54 -14.21 15.25
CA GLU A 17 -8.31 -14.04 14.04
C GLU A 17 -7.68 -12.98 13.14
N PHE A 18 -7.87 -13.12 11.83
CA PHE A 18 -7.48 -12.12 10.84
C PHE A 18 -8.37 -12.22 9.60
N ILE A 19 -8.47 -11.11 8.87
CA ILE A 19 -9.12 -11.09 7.57
C ILE A 19 -8.04 -11.23 6.51
N GLN A 20 -8.18 -12.21 5.63
CA GLN A 20 -7.31 -12.41 4.48
C GLN A 20 -7.95 -11.79 3.23
N ILE A 21 -7.24 -10.85 2.60
CA ILE A 21 -7.64 -10.24 1.34
C ILE A 21 -6.75 -10.77 0.24
N ARG A 22 -7.36 -11.34 -0.82
CA ARG A 22 -6.66 -11.84 -2.00
C ARG A 22 -6.87 -10.89 -3.16
N ILE A 23 -5.79 -10.52 -3.86
CA ILE A 23 -5.87 -9.64 -5.02
C ILE A 23 -6.79 -10.21 -6.11
N GLU A 24 -6.73 -11.52 -6.36
CA GLU A 24 -7.59 -12.19 -7.34
C GLU A 24 -9.08 -11.99 -7.07
N THR A 25 -9.49 -12.02 -5.79
CA THR A 25 -10.88 -11.79 -5.39
C THR A 25 -11.28 -10.35 -5.67
N ILE A 26 -10.38 -9.38 -5.42
CA ILE A 26 -10.62 -7.96 -5.71
C ILE A 26 -10.77 -7.76 -7.22
N LEU A 27 -9.81 -8.27 -8.01
CA LEU A 27 -9.80 -8.11 -9.46
C LEU A 27 -11.07 -8.71 -10.11
N SER A 28 -11.44 -9.91 -9.67
CA SER A 28 -12.67 -10.57 -10.12
C SER A 28 -13.93 -9.79 -9.73
N GLY A 29 -14.00 -9.30 -8.48
CA GLY A 29 -15.16 -8.56 -7.98
C GLY A 29 -15.34 -7.20 -8.65
N LEU A 30 -14.24 -6.53 -9.03
CA LEU A 30 -14.26 -5.25 -9.74
C LEU A 30 -14.28 -5.40 -11.27
N ASP A 31 -14.09 -6.61 -11.79
CA ASP A 31 -13.90 -6.91 -13.21
C ASP A 31 -12.80 -6.02 -13.83
N LEU A 32 -11.61 -6.07 -13.20
CA LEU A 32 -10.39 -5.37 -13.61
C LEU A 32 -9.24 -6.35 -13.78
N ASN A 33 -8.29 -6.01 -14.65
CA ASN A 33 -6.98 -6.66 -14.68
C ASN A 33 -5.98 -5.95 -13.75
N GLU A 34 -4.81 -6.54 -13.53
CA GLU A 34 -3.78 -5.99 -12.64
C GLU A 34 -3.32 -4.56 -13.04
N ALA A 35 -3.16 -4.30 -14.34
CA ALA A 35 -2.75 -2.98 -14.83
C ALA A 35 -3.81 -1.92 -14.55
N SER A 36 -5.08 -2.21 -14.83
CA SER A 36 -6.19 -1.30 -14.54
C SER A 36 -6.41 -1.13 -13.03
N TRP A 37 -6.15 -2.17 -12.25
CA TRP A 37 -6.16 -2.09 -10.78
C TRP A 37 -5.07 -1.16 -10.26
N LEU A 38 -3.85 -1.26 -10.77
CA LEU A 38 -2.77 -0.37 -10.40
C LEU A 38 -3.12 1.09 -10.75
N ASP A 39 -3.65 1.33 -11.94
CA ASP A 39 -4.12 2.65 -12.36
C ASP A 39 -5.23 3.19 -11.47
N LEU A 40 -6.18 2.35 -11.06
CA LEU A 40 -7.20 2.71 -10.08
C LEU A 40 -6.57 3.13 -8.74
N CYS A 41 -5.60 2.36 -8.23
CA CYS A 41 -4.90 2.71 -7.00
C CYS A 41 -4.17 4.05 -7.10
N ILE A 42 -3.50 4.32 -8.24
CA ILE A 42 -2.83 5.60 -8.51
C ILE A 42 -3.84 6.74 -8.52
N MET A 43 -4.98 6.57 -9.18
CA MET A 43 -6.05 7.59 -9.20
C MET A 43 -6.70 7.82 -7.83
N CYS A 44 -6.75 6.81 -6.97
CA CYS A 44 -7.23 6.94 -5.59
C CYS A 44 -6.24 7.65 -4.67
N GLY A 45 -4.97 7.76 -5.11
CA GLY A 45 -3.88 8.38 -4.37
C GLY A 45 -2.98 7.37 -3.68
N THR A 46 -1.69 7.63 -3.79
CA THR A 46 -0.63 6.88 -3.12
C THR A 46 0.33 7.85 -2.44
N ASP A 47 1.26 7.34 -1.66
CA ASP A 47 2.31 8.17 -1.03
C ASP A 47 3.28 8.78 -2.06
N PHE A 48 3.16 8.41 -3.33
CA PHE A 48 4.09 8.80 -4.40
C PHE A 48 3.51 9.75 -5.44
N ASN A 49 2.22 10.09 -5.33
CA ASN A 49 1.54 10.98 -6.27
C ASN A 49 0.46 11.83 -5.59
N ASP A 50 0.20 13.00 -6.17
CA ASP A 50 -0.90 13.85 -5.76
C ASP A 50 -2.25 13.34 -6.29
N ASN A 51 -3.31 13.64 -5.56
CA ASN A 51 -4.67 13.30 -5.98
C ASN A 51 -5.27 14.39 -6.85
N ILE A 52 -6.06 13.98 -7.82
CA ILE A 52 -6.87 14.92 -8.59
C ILE A 52 -8.01 15.43 -7.68
N PRO A 53 -8.15 16.74 -7.49
CA PRO A 53 -9.21 17.30 -6.65
C PRO A 53 -10.60 16.85 -7.09
N ARG A 54 -11.41 16.40 -6.13
CA ARG A 54 -12.77 15.89 -6.32
C ARG A 54 -12.89 14.57 -7.09
N VAL A 55 -11.79 13.87 -7.32
CA VAL A 55 -11.78 12.54 -7.90
C VAL A 55 -11.48 11.54 -6.78
N GLY A 56 -12.52 10.94 -6.25
CA GLY A 56 -12.42 9.90 -5.21
C GLY A 56 -12.51 8.48 -5.79
N PRO A 57 -12.46 7.44 -4.96
CA PRO A 57 -12.42 6.04 -5.41
C PRO A 57 -13.53 5.62 -6.37
N ILE A 58 -14.77 6.05 -6.13
CA ILE A 58 -15.92 5.72 -6.98
C ILE A 58 -15.75 6.35 -8.37
N THR A 59 -15.36 7.63 -8.42
CA THR A 59 -15.14 8.33 -9.69
C THR A 59 -13.97 7.72 -10.45
N SER A 60 -12.88 7.41 -9.76
CA SER A 60 -11.70 6.74 -10.33
C SER A 60 -12.06 5.37 -10.91
N TYR A 61 -12.82 4.58 -10.17
CA TYR A 61 -13.28 3.27 -10.64
C TYR A 61 -14.13 3.39 -11.92
N ASN A 62 -15.08 4.34 -11.97
CA ASN A 62 -15.92 4.54 -13.15
C ASN A 62 -15.08 4.93 -14.38
N TYR A 63 -14.08 5.80 -14.21
CA TYR A 63 -13.16 6.16 -15.29
C TYR A 63 -12.35 4.95 -15.76
N ILE A 64 -11.72 4.23 -14.84
CA ILE A 64 -10.92 3.05 -15.18
C ILE A 64 -11.78 1.95 -15.82
N LYS A 65 -13.00 1.75 -15.32
CA LYS A 65 -13.92 0.78 -15.91
C LYS A 65 -14.23 1.09 -17.36
N GLN A 66 -14.42 2.38 -17.66
CA GLN A 66 -14.79 2.85 -19.00
C GLN A 66 -13.60 2.96 -19.94
N TYR A 67 -12.48 3.51 -19.49
CA TYR A 67 -11.34 3.87 -20.35
C TYR A 67 -10.14 2.94 -20.19
N LYS A 68 -10.11 2.10 -19.16
CA LYS A 68 -9.11 1.07 -18.86
C LYS A 68 -7.76 1.59 -18.38
N THR A 69 -7.28 2.73 -18.87
CA THR A 69 -5.97 3.32 -18.50
C THR A 69 -6.08 4.82 -18.22
N ILE A 70 -5.12 5.34 -17.46
CA ILE A 70 -5.04 6.78 -17.13
C ILE A 70 -4.82 7.61 -18.41
N GLU A 71 -4.01 7.13 -19.35
CA GLU A 71 -3.73 7.80 -20.62
C GLU A 71 -5.01 7.98 -21.45
N ALA A 72 -5.81 6.93 -21.56
CA ALA A 72 -7.08 6.98 -22.29
C ALA A 72 -8.08 7.95 -21.65
N ILE A 73 -8.07 8.07 -20.32
CA ILE A 73 -8.85 9.08 -19.59
C ILE A 73 -8.38 10.49 -19.99
N GLY A 74 -7.07 10.74 -20.00
CA GLY A 74 -6.48 12.02 -20.38
C GLY A 74 -6.82 12.43 -21.80
N GLU A 75 -6.74 11.50 -22.75
CA GLU A 75 -7.15 11.75 -24.13
C GLU A 75 -8.64 12.13 -24.24
N HIS A 76 -9.51 11.40 -23.51
CA HIS A 76 -10.93 11.69 -23.49
C HIS A 76 -11.19 13.10 -22.95
N VAL A 77 -10.61 13.45 -21.81
CA VAL A 77 -10.76 14.76 -21.19
C VAL A 77 -10.27 15.87 -22.10
N THR A 78 -9.14 15.68 -22.77
CA THR A 78 -8.61 16.64 -23.75
C THR A 78 -9.58 16.84 -24.91
N LYS A 79 -10.15 15.75 -25.46
CA LYS A 79 -11.15 15.81 -26.53
C LYS A 79 -12.43 16.55 -26.10
N VAL A 80 -12.89 16.32 -24.87
CA VAL A 80 -14.07 17.00 -24.30
C VAL A 80 -13.78 18.49 -24.09
N ASN A 81 -12.64 18.83 -23.48
CA ASN A 81 -12.24 20.22 -23.23
C ASN A 81 -12.08 21.04 -24.51
N ASN A 82 -11.68 20.40 -25.61
CA ASN A 82 -11.57 21.05 -26.91
C ASN A 82 -12.93 21.30 -27.57
N LYS A 83 -13.98 20.56 -27.18
CA LYS A 83 -15.33 20.67 -27.75
C LYS A 83 -16.27 21.56 -26.94
N THR A 84 -16.02 21.68 -25.64
CA THR A 84 -16.88 22.41 -24.69
C THR A 84 -16.18 23.65 -24.17
N LYS A 85 -16.95 24.73 -23.95
CA LYS A 85 -16.44 25.95 -23.29
C LYS A 85 -16.14 25.75 -21.81
N GLU A 86 -16.75 24.73 -21.19
CA GLU A 86 -16.49 24.32 -19.81
C GLU A 86 -15.33 23.32 -19.79
N LYS A 87 -14.20 23.75 -19.27
CA LYS A 87 -13.04 22.88 -19.09
C LYS A 87 -13.29 21.92 -17.91
N THR A 88 -13.25 20.64 -18.18
CA THR A 88 -13.20 19.63 -17.12
C THR A 88 -11.89 19.83 -16.36
N LYS A 89 -11.99 20.04 -15.04
CA LYS A 89 -10.82 20.25 -14.15
C LYS A 89 -10.04 18.96 -13.82
N LEU A 90 -10.12 17.96 -14.67
CA LEU A 90 -9.42 16.70 -14.46
C LEU A 90 -8.03 16.81 -15.10
N ASP A 91 -7.03 17.02 -14.26
CA ASP A 91 -5.63 17.11 -14.66
C ASP A 91 -4.89 15.84 -14.28
N ILE A 92 -4.69 14.96 -15.26
CA ILE A 92 -3.99 13.70 -15.03
C ILE A 92 -2.48 13.86 -14.79
N SER A 93 -1.90 15.03 -15.13
CA SER A 93 -0.47 15.27 -14.91
C SER A 93 -0.08 15.23 -13.43
N MET A 94 -1.02 15.58 -12.54
CA MET A 94 -0.84 15.51 -11.09
C MET A 94 -0.56 14.10 -10.58
N LEU A 95 -1.01 13.09 -11.30
CA LEU A 95 -0.85 11.69 -10.88
C LEU A 95 0.58 11.17 -11.02
N ALA A 96 1.44 11.81 -11.84
CA ALA A 96 2.78 11.32 -12.16
C ALA A 96 2.78 9.80 -12.43
N HIS A 97 1.75 9.29 -13.13
CA HIS A 97 1.37 7.89 -13.16
C HIS A 97 2.44 6.97 -13.73
N GLU A 98 3.20 7.39 -14.74
CA GLU A 98 4.31 6.61 -15.28
C GLU A 98 5.41 6.35 -14.23
N ARG A 99 5.81 7.43 -13.52
CA ARG A 99 6.78 7.31 -12.42
C ARG A 99 6.24 6.43 -11.31
N THR A 100 4.98 6.61 -10.95
CA THR A 100 4.34 5.86 -9.86
C THR A 100 4.20 4.38 -10.23
N ARG A 101 3.80 4.03 -11.46
CA ARG A 101 3.80 2.64 -11.95
C ARG A 101 5.19 2.00 -11.85
N ASN A 102 6.23 2.72 -12.26
CA ASN A 102 7.61 2.23 -12.18
C ASN A 102 8.03 1.92 -10.74
N LEU A 103 7.64 2.75 -9.77
CA LEU A 103 7.92 2.50 -8.36
C LEU A 103 7.24 1.22 -7.86
N PHE A 104 6.01 0.95 -8.27
CA PHE A 104 5.30 -0.28 -7.90
C PHE A 104 5.79 -1.53 -8.66
N SER A 105 6.38 -1.36 -9.85
CA SER A 105 6.96 -2.44 -10.64
C SER A 105 8.38 -2.80 -10.22
N CYS A 106 9.09 -1.90 -9.53
CA CYS A 106 10.42 -2.15 -8.99
C CYS A 106 10.37 -3.03 -7.74
N SER A 107 10.02 -4.31 -7.91
CA SER A 107 10.16 -5.29 -6.84
C SER A 107 11.56 -5.90 -6.86
N THR A 108 12.53 -5.26 -6.25
CA THR A 108 13.73 -5.96 -5.83
C THR A 108 13.37 -6.79 -4.60
N VAL A 109 12.84 -7.98 -4.83
CA VAL A 109 12.77 -8.97 -3.76
C VAL A 109 14.21 -9.39 -3.48
N PRO A 110 14.73 -9.21 -2.26
CA PRO A 110 16.06 -9.68 -1.95
C PRO A 110 16.10 -11.20 -2.15
N ASP A 111 17.13 -11.70 -2.82
CA ASP A 111 17.33 -13.13 -3.14
C ASP A 111 17.38 -14.03 -1.89
N LYS A 112 17.56 -13.43 -0.73
CA LYS A 112 17.48 -14.10 0.57
C LYS A 112 16.65 -13.25 1.53
N LEU A 113 15.62 -13.86 2.08
CA LEU A 113 14.98 -13.33 3.28
C LEU A 113 16.06 -13.25 4.36
N VAL A 114 16.33 -12.03 4.83
CA VAL A 114 17.16 -11.84 6.00
C VAL A 114 16.39 -12.41 7.18
N GLN A 115 16.72 -13.63 7.59
CA GLN A 115 16.22 -14.15 8.85
C GLN A 115 16.73 -13.23 9.95
N GLY A 116 15.81 -12.61 10.68
CA GLY A 116 16.16 -11.83 11.83
C GLY A 116 16.94 -12.70 12.82
N SER A 117 18.09 -12.23 13.27
CA SER A 117 18.77 -12.86 14.41
C SER A 117 17.91 -12.77 15.66
N LYS A 118 18.04 -13.73 16.58
CA LYS A 118 17.39 -13.64 17.90
C LYS A 118 17.68 -12.25 18.50
N PRO A 119 16.67 -11.54 19.01
CA PRO A 119 16.89 -10.21 19.58
C PRO A 119 17.87 -10.30 20.75
N ASP A 120 18.90 -9.45 20.70
CA ASP A 120 19.84 -9.31 21.80
C ASP A 120 19.21 -8.42 22.88
N ILE A 121 18.68 -9.06 23.91
CA ILE A 121 17.95 -8.42 25.00
C ILE A 121 18.85 -7.44 25.76
N GLU A 122 20.13 -7.75 25.92
CA GLU A 122 21.07 -6.86 26.61
C GLU A 122 21.36 -5.60 25.78
N LYS A 123 21.52 -5.73 24.46
CA LYS A 123 21.66 -4.57 23.57
C LYS A 123 20.39 -3.71 23.53
N ILE A 124 19.21 -4.32 23.57
CA ILE A 124 17.95 -3.57 23.65
C ILE A 124 17.90 -2.79 24.97
N LYS A 125 18.22 -3.41 26.09
CA LYS A 125 18.27 -2.79 27.40
C LYS A 125 19.27 -1.63 27.44
N GLN A 126 20.46 -1.84 26.91
CA GLN A 126 21.50 -0.82 26.81
C GLN A 126 21.01 0.38 26.00
N ARG A 127 20.44 0.16 24.81
CA ARG A 127 19.91 1.25 23.97
C ARG A 127 18.79 2.03 24.61
N ILE A 128 17.89 1.37 25.35
CA ILE A 128 16.80 2.01 26.11
C ILE A 128 17.40 2.92 27.18
N SER A 129 18.42 2.44 27.89
CA SER A 129 19.15 3.22 28.92
C SER A 129 19.88 4.40 28.31
N GLU A 130 20.66 4.21 27.26
CA GLU A 130 21.41 5.27 26.55
C GLU A 130 20.51 6.40 25.99
N LYS A 131 19.28 6.07 25.61
CA LYS A 131 18.31 7.03 25.10
C LYS A 131 17.40 7.63 26.17
N ASN A 132 17.69 7.36 27.46
CA ASN A 132 16.87 7.81 28.60
C ASN A 132 15.38 7.43 28.51
N PHE A 133 15.05 6.34 27.83
CA PHE A 133 13.68 5.82 27.85
C PHE A 133 13.37 5.20 29.22
N ASN A 134 12.10 5.30 29.61
CA ASN A 134 11.65 4.70 30.86
C ASN A 134 11.83 3.18 30.81
N MET A 135 12.53 2.61 31.80
CA MET A 135 12.77 1.16 31.90
C MET A 135 11.48 0.33 32.02
N SER A 136 10.34 0.93 32.35
CA SER A 136 9.04 0.27 32.29
C SER A 136 8.69 -0.22 30.89
N ILE A 137 9.17 0.50 29.85
CA ILE A 137 9.00 0.12 28.44
C ILE A 137 9.73 -1.21 28.16
N PHE A 138 10.96 -1.38 28.67
CA PHE A 138 11.70 -2.62 28.54
C PHE A 138 10.98 -3.79 29.18
N ASN A 139 10.46 -3.60 30.38
CA ASN A 139 9.69 -4.63 31.08
C ASN A 139 8.40 -4.99 30.33
N THR A 140 7.73 -3.99 29.74
CA THR A 140 6.54 -4.20 28.93
C THR A 140 6.88 -4.99 27.65
N ILE A 141 7.96 -4.65 26.97
CA ILE A 141 8.46 -5.38 25.80
C ILE A 141 8.79 -6.82 26.18
N LYS A 142 9.56 -7.02 27.26
CA LYS A 142 9.94 -8.33 27.77
C LYS A 142 8.72 -9.19 28.12
N CYS A 143 7.70 -8.61 28.75
CA CYS A 143 6.47 -9.32 29.10
C CYS A 143 5.60 -9.64 27.88
N ARG A 144 5.48 -8.70 26.90
CA ARG A 144 4.65 -8.90 25.72
C ARG A 144 5.28 -9.84 24.70
N LEU A 145 6.60 -9.79 24.56
CA LEU A 145 7.32 -10.67 23.64
C LEU A 145 7.55 -12.07 24.26
N GLY A 146 7.39 -12.21 25.58
CA GLY A 146 7.64 -13.46 26.30
C GLY A 146 9.03 -14.03 26.02
N VAL A 147 9.69 -14.64 26.97
CA VAL A 147 10.97 -15.34 26.67
C VAL A 147 10.75 -16.44 25.63
N SER A 148 9.55 -17.01 25.59
CA SER A 148 9.13 -18.04 24.64
C SER A 148 8.97 -17.57 23.19
N VAL A 149 8.80 -16.27 22.91
CA VAL A 149 8.71 -15.75 21.53
C VAL A 149 10.09 -15.74 20.87
N PHE A 150 11.16 -15.75 21.66
CA PHE A 150 12.53 -15.79 21.16
C PHE A 150 13.11 -17.21 21.04
N GLU A 151 12.38 -18.24 21.51
CA GLU A 151 12.76 -19.65 21.35
C GLU A 151 12.28 -20.26 20.04
N TYR A 152 11.62 -19.50 19.19
CA TYR A 152 11.19 -20.00 17.91
C TYR A 152 12.28 -19.90 16.86
N ILE A 153 12.56 -21.03 16.29
CA ILE A 153 13.29 -21.33 15.08
C ILE A 153 14.73 -21.78 15.35
N ASP A 154 14.87 -23.03 15.72
CA ASP A 154 15.90 -23.90 15.18
C ASP A 154 15.37 -24.57 13.92
#